data_2428fffa14b5a4a0dc909e5f877228eb
#
_entry.id   2428fffa14b5a4a0dc909e5f877228eb
#
_cell.length_a   1.000
_cell.length_b   1.000
_cell.length_c   1.000
_cell.angle_alpha   90.00
_cell.angle_beta   90.00
_cell.angle_gamma   90.00
#
_symmetry.space_group_name_H-M   'P 1'
#
loop_
_entity.id
_entity.type
_entity.pdbx_description
1 polymer ?
#
loop_
_entity_poly.entity_id
_entity_poly.type
_entity_poly.pdbx_seq_one_letter_code
_entity_poly.pdbx_strand_id
1 'polypeptide(L)'
;MADLTVWVDADSCPVGVRAMIIRFAHRLQIPAVFAANRPIPLEPPSPFIRMYISEATPDAADNYIVEHCGEDDVVVTRDIPLASRLVEKGITVLNDRGAVYTNENIRERLSLRNFNLELYENGLKGDTTGSFGKKELNLFANSFDRELQKKLKRAANKV
;
A
#
# COMPACT_ATOMS: atom_id res chain seq x y z
N MET A 1 21.23 -7.74 -7.05
CA MET A 1 20.02 -6.94 -7.31
C MET A 1 18.87 -7.46 -6.48
N ALA A 2 18.21 -6.55 -5.78
CA ALA A 2 17.04 -6.94 -5.02
C ALA A 2 15.86 -7.14 -5.97
N ASP A 3 15.12 -8.23 -5.81
CA ASP A 3 13.92 -8.50 -6.59
C ASP A 3 12.69 -7.80 -5.97
N LEU A 4 12.94 -6.83 -5.13
CA LEU A 4 11.92 -6.06 -4.43
C LEU A 4 11.24 -5.06 -5.36
N THR A 5 9.94 -5.13 -5.44
CA THR A 5 9.11 -4.12 -6.10
C THR A 5 8.10 -3.61 -5.08
N VAL A 6 7.87 -2.30 -5.10
CA VAL A 6 6.82 -1.69 -4.28
C VAL A 6 5.58 -1.53 -5.16
N TRP A 7 4.45 -2.03 -4.68
CA TRP A 7 3.16 -1.92 -5.37
C TRP A 7 2.26 -0.99 -4.58
N VAL A 8 1.66 -0.03 -5.24
CA VAL A 8 0.84 0.99 -4.58
C VAL A 8 -0.56 1.01 -5.19
N ASP A 9 -1.57 0.88 -4.34
CA ASP A 9 -2.95 1.14 -4.69
C ASP A 9 -3.12 2.66 -4.72
N ALA A 10 -2.94 3.25 -5.91
CA ALA A 10 -2.77 4.69 -6.05
C ALA A 10 -4.06 5.49 -5.88
N ASP A 11 -5.22 4.89 -6.16
CA ASP A 11 -6.51 5.59 -6.05
C ASP A 11 -6.81 6.09 -4.63
N SER A 12 -6.37 5.34 -3.63
CA SER A 12 -6.62 5.69 -2.24
C SER A 12 -5.41 6.26 -1.52
N CYS A 13 -4.31 6.49 -2.23
CA CYS A 13 -3.06 6.91 -1.61
C CYS A 13 -2.94 8.43 -1.53
N PRO A 14 -2.75 9.03 -0.34
CA PRO A 14 -2.57 10.47 -0.22
C PRO A 14 -1.36 10.97 -0.99
N VAL A 15 -1.43 12.23 -1.46
CA VAL A 15 -0.36 12.84 -2.25
C VAL A 15 0.99 12.79 -1.55
N GLY A 16 1.01 13.10 -0.24
CA GLY A 16 2.26 13.08 0.53
C GLY A 16 2.88 11.70 0.62
N VAL A 17 2.05 10.66 0.73
CA VAL A 17 2.53 9.28 0.78
C VAL A 17 3.07 8.86 -0.59
N ARG A 18 2.38 9.21 -1.67
CA ARG A 18 2.88 8.94 -3.02
C ARG A 18 4.27 9.55 -3.23
N ALA A 19 4.42 10.83 -2.89
CA ALA A 19 5.69 11.52 -3.03
C ALA A 19 6.79 10.86 -2.20
N MET A 20 6.46 10.44 -1.00
CA MET A 20 7.42 9.77 -0.12
C MET A 20 7.85 8.42 -0.68
N ILE A 21 6.91 7.62 -1.19
CA ILE A 21 7.23 6.34 -1.81
C ILE A 21 8.17 6.55 -3.00
N ILE A 22 7.90 7.55 -3.82
CA ILE A 22 8.74 7.86 -4.97
C ILE A 22 10.16 8.22 -4.54
N ARG A 23 10.30 9.03 -3.49
CA ARG A 23 11.62 9.41 -2.97
C ARG A 23 12.40 8.22 -2.42
N PHE A 24 11.71 7.33 -1.68
CA PHE A 24 12.34 6.09 -1.19
C PHE A 24 12.79 5.21 -2.36
N ALA A 25 11.92 5.00 -3.33
CA ALA A 25 12.21 4.16 -4.49
C ALA A 25 13.40 4.70 -5.28
N HIS A 26 13.43 6.00 -5.49
CA HIS A 26 14.52 6.65 -6.21
C HIS A 26 15.86 6.53 -5.45
N ARG A 27 15.84 6.82 -4.16
CA ARG A 27 17.04 6.75 -3.33
C ARG A 27 17.61 5.33 -3.25
N LEU A 28 16.73 4.36 -3.09
CA LEU A 28 17.12 2.95 -2.93
C LEU A 28 17.24 2.20 -4.26
N GLN A 29 16.90 2.87 -5.36
CA GLN A 29 16.91 2.28 -6.71
C GLN A 29 16.02 1.02 -6.79
N ILE A 30 14.82 1.14 -6.26
CA ILE A 30 13.82 0.08 -6.22
C ILE A 30 12.66 0.45 -7.13
N PRO A 31 12.19 -0.47 -7.99
CA PRO A 31 11.01 -0.18 -8.82
C PRO A 31 9.76 -0.05 -7.96
N ALA A 32 8.92 0.91 -8.31
CA ALA A 32 7.61 1.09 -7.69
C ALA A 32 6.55 1.23 -8.77
N VAL A 33 5.47 0.46 -8.65
CA VAL A 33 4.37 0.45 -9.59
C VAL A 33 3.14 1.01 -8.88
N PHE A 34 2.61 2.10 -9.42
CA PHE A 34 1.39 2.73 -8.93
C PHE A 34 0.24 2.27 -9.82
N ALA A 35 -0.69 1.53 -9.26
CA ALA A 35 -1.81 0.97 -10.00
C ALA A 35 -3.11 1.71 -9.68
N ALA A 36 -3.86 2.06 -10.71
CA ALA A 36 -5.15 2.75 -10.58
C ALA A 36 -5.95 2.52 -11.86
N ASN A 37 -7.25 2.85 -11.84
CA ASN A 37 -8.09 2.78 -13.03
C ASN A 37 -8.15 4.10 -13.78
N ARG A 38 -7.30 5.04 -13.41
CA ARG A 38 -7.18 6.37 -14.04
C ARG A 38 -5.76 6.89 -13.84
N PRO A 39 -5.31 7.85 -14.66
CA PRO A 39 -4.00 8.46 -14.43
C PRO A 39 -3.96 9.20 -13.10
N ILE A 40 -2.90 9.00 -12.35
CA ILE A 40 -2.65 9.67 -11.06
C ILE A 40 -1.36 10.46 -11.20
N PRO A 41 -1.33 11.76 -10.86
CA PRO A 41 -0.09 12.52 -10.88
C PRO A 41 0.97 11.92 -9.95
N LEU A 42 2.16 11.67 -10.47
CA LEU A 42 3.27 11.12 -9.70
C LEU A 42 4.44 12.10 -9.70
N GLU A 43 4.69 12.70 -8.54
CA GLU A 43 5.76 13.68 -8.34
C GLU A 43 6.55 13.36 -7.09
N PRO A 44 7.89 13.48 -7.08
CA PRO A 44 8.74 13.89 -8.19
C PRO A 44 8.95 12.78 -9.23
N PRO A 45 9.29 13.11 -10.48
CA PRO A 45 9.54 12.07 -11.49
C PRO A 45 10.78 11.24 -11.16
N SER A 46 10.77 9.98 -11.56
CA SER A 46 11.91 9.08 -11.32
C SER A 46 11.87 7.94 -12.34
N PRO A 47 13.03 7.47 -12.81
CA PRO A 47 13.09 6.33 -13.74
C PRO A 47 12.66 5.01 -13.10
N PHE A 48 12.56 4.95 -11.76
CA PHE A 48 12.15 3.75 -11.05
C PHE A 48 10.64 3.62 -10.88
N ILE A 49 9.89 4.64 -11.28
CA ILE A 49 8.45 4.72 -11.06
C ILE A 49 7.69 4.39 -12.33
N ARG A 50 6.68 3.55 -12.21
CA ARG A 50 5.78 3.20 -13.30
C ARG A 50 4.35 3.40 -12.87
N MET A 51 3.51 3.85 -13.79
CA MET A 51 2.08 3.94 -13.60
C MET A 51 1.40 2.85 -14.41
N TYR A 52 0.61 2.01 -13.75
CA TYR A 52 -0.25 1.05 -14.42
C TYR A 52 -1.69 1.54 -14.35
N ILE A 53 -2.31 1.71 -15.51
CA ILE A 53 -3.71 2.14 -15.60
C ILE A 53 -4.52 0.95 -16.05
N SER A 54 -5.38 0.44 -15.15
CA SER A 54 -6.22 -0.70 -15.43
C SER A 54 -7.49 -0.29 -16.16
N GLU A 55 -8.29 -1.30 -16.54
CA GLU A 55 -9.64 -1.06 -17.02
C GLU A 55 -10.47 -0.35 -15.95
N ALA A 56 -11.52 0.34 -16.38
CA ALA A 56 -12.39 1.10 -15.49
C ALA A 56 -13.37 0.23 -14.70
N THR A 57 -13.16 -1.07 -14.66
CA THR A 57 -13.98 -1.99 -13.87
C THR A 57 -13.54 -1.99 -12.41
N PRO A 58 -14.48 -2.19 -11.46
CA PRO A 58 -14.11 -2.35 -10.06
C PRO A 58 -13.09 -3.49 -9.90
N ASP A 59 -12.15 -3.31 -9.02
CA ASP A 59 -11.14 -4.32 -8.65
C ASP A 59 -10.10 -4.65 -9.73
N ALA A 60 -10.14 -4.04 -10.91
CA ALA A 60 -9.17 -4.35 -11.97
C ALA A 60 -7.73 -4.03 -11.53
N ALA A 61 -7.52 -2.86 -10.90
CA ALA A 61 -6.21 -2.48 -10.39
C ALA A 61 -5.78 -3.41 -9.25
N ASP A 62 -6.71 -3.75 -8.36
CA ASP A 62 -6.44 -4.66 -7.24
C ASP A 62 -6.02 -6.03 -7.73
N ASN A 63 -6.74 -6.56 -8.71
CA ASN A 63 -6.43 -7.87 -9.30
C ASN A 63 -5.05 -7.88 -9.95
N TYR A 64 -4.69 -6.80 -10.61
CA TYR A 64 -3.37 -6.65 -11.20
C TYR A 64 -2.28 -6.77 -10.12
N ILE A 65 -2.44 -6.06 -9.01
CA ILE A 65 -1.48 -6.13 -7.90
C ILE A 65 -1.38 -7.56 -7.37
N VAL A 66 -2.51 -8.20 -7.10
CA VAL A 66 -2.53 -9.57 -6.54
C VAL A 66 -1.84 -10.56 -7.49
N GLU A 67 -2.05 -10.40 -8.79
CA GLU A 67 -1.49 -11.33 -9.78
C GLU A 67 0.03 -11.16 -9.98
N HIS A 68 0.54 -9.95 -9.79
CA HIS A 68 1.93 -9.64 -10.13
C HIS A 68 2.88 -9.53 -8.95
N CYS A 69 2.38 -9.26 -7.74
CA CYS A 69 3.26 -9.12 -6.57
C CYS A 69 3.69 -10.48 -6.03
N GLY A 70 4.81 -10.50 -5.32
CA GLY A 70 5.36 -11.71 -4.71
C GLY A 70 5.79 -11.48 -3.28
N GLU A 71 6.25 -12.54 -2.62
CA GLU A 71 6.66 -12.52 -1.21
C GLU A 71 7.81 -11.57 -0.91
N ASP A 72 8.62 -11.26 -1.91
CA ASP A 72 9.74 -10.33 -1.75
C ASP A 72 9.33 -8.87 -1.92
N ASP A 73 8.08 -8.62 -2.26
CA ASP A 73 7.55 -7.28 -2.52
C ASP A 73 6.88 -6.67 -1.30
N VAL A 74 6.62 -5.36 -1.40
CA VAL A 74 5.87 -4.60 -0.39
C VAL A 74 4.70 -3.92 -1.09
N VAL A 75 3.51 -4.01 -0.52
CA VAL A 75 2.30 -3.40 -1.06
C VAL A 75 1.79 -2.33 -0.10
N VAL A 76 1.41 -1.18 -0.64
CA VAL A 76 0.82 -0.10 0.13
C VAL A 76 -0.63 0.10 -0.32
N THR A 77 -1.57 -0.11 0.58
CA THR A 77 -3.00 0.07 0.32
C THR A 77 -3.76 0.36 1.60
N ARG A 78 -4.84 1.12 1.51
CA ARG A 78 -5.79 1.27 2.62
C ARG A 78 -7.05 0.41 2.41
N ASP A 79 -7.12 -0.31 1.31
CA ASP A 79 -8.24 -1.20 1.00
C ASP A 79 -8.07 -2.50 1.78
N ILE A 80 -8.91 -2.70 2.79
CA ILE A 80 -8.80 -3.85 3.70
C ILE A 80 -9.07 -5.17 2.99
N PRO A 81 -10.10 -5.31 2.14
CA PRO A 81 -10.27 -6.54 1.36
C PRO A 81 -9.07 -6.90 0.50
N LEU A 82 -8.45 -5.93 -0.17
CA LEU A 82 -7.23 -6.17 -0.94
C LEU A 82 -6.09 -6.63 -0.02
N ALA A 83 -5.90 -5.93 1.10
CA ALA A 83 -4.85 -6.29 2.07
C ALA A 83 -5.05 -7.72 2.57
N SER A 84 -6.28 -8.14 2.82
CA SER A 84 -6.60 -9.49 3.26
C SER A 84 -6.15 -10.54 2.23
N ARG A 85 -6.45 -10.31 0.97
CA ARG A 85 -6.04 -11.20 -0.12
C ARG A 85 -4.52 -11.37 -0.19
N LEU A 86 -3.81 -10.26 0.00
CA LEU A 86 -2.35 -10.24 -0.08
C LEU A 86 -1.70 -10.91 1.13
N VAL A 87 -2.22 -10.64 2.32
CA VAL A 87 -1.69 -11.23 3.56
C VAL A 87 -1.85 -12.76 3.54
N GLU A 88 -2.95 -13.27 2.99
CA GLU A 88 -3.15 -14.71 2.83
C GLU A 88 -2.07 -15.34 1.95
N LYS A 89 -1.52 -14.58 1.01
CA LYS A 89 -0.44 -15.05 0.14
C LYS A 89 0.95 -14.85 0.74
N GLY A 90 1.04 -14.37 1.97
CA GLY A 90 2.31 -14.13 2.62
C GLY A 90 3.02 -12.85 2.20
N ILE A 91 2.30 -11.92 1.63
CA ILE A 91 2.87 -10.66 1.11
C ILE A 91 2.83 -9.59 2.20
N THR A 92 3.90 -8.79 2.30
CA THR A 92 3.97 -7.67 3.25
C THR A 92 3.12 -6.51 2.75
N VAL A 93 2.15 -6.11 3.56
CA VAL A 93 1.21 -5.02 3.22
C VAL A 93 1.16 -4.02 4.35
N LEU A 94 1.22 -2.74 4.01
CA LEU A 94 1.00 -1.68 5.00
C LEU A 94 0.08 -0.60 4.43
N ASN A 95 -0.55 0.14 5.34
CA ASN A 95 -1.42 1.23 4.92
C ASN A 95 -0.66 2.57 4.94
N ASP A 96 -1.36 3.62 4.54
CA ASP A 96 -0.81 4.97 4.45
C ASP A 96 -0.47 5.61 5.80
N ARG A 97 -0.82 4.98 6.90
CA ARG A 97 -0.49 5.44 8.26
C ARG A 97 0.56 4.58 8.93
N GLY A 98 1.15 3.64 8.18
CA GLY A 98 2.23 2.80 8.67
C GLY A 98 1.80 1.53 9.40
N ALA A 99 0.51 1.23 9.43
CA ALA A 99 0.06 -0.02 10.04
C ALA A 99 0.39 -1.19 9.10
N VAL A 100 1.06 -2.20 9.63
CA VAL A 100 1.39 -3.42 8.89
C VAL A 100 0.30 -4.45 9.14
N TYR A 101 -0.27 -4.98 8.07
CA TYR A 101 -1.33 -5.97 8.18
C TYR A 101 -0.74 -7.36 8.40
N THR A 102 -1.36 -8.13 9.29
CA THR A 102 -0.98 -9.50 9.59
C THR A 102 -2.22 -10.39 9.55
N ASN A 103 -2.02 -11.71 9.52
CA ASN A 103 -3.15 -12.64 9.59
C ASN A 103 -3.98 -12.42 10.86
N GLU A 104 -3.33 -11.99 11.93
CA GLU A 104 -4.02 -11.75 13.21
C GLU A 104 -4.85 -10.49 13.18
N ASN A 105 -4.29 -9.36 12.72
CA ASN A 105 -5.00 -8.09 12.77
C ASN A 105 -5.95 -7.84 11.60
N ILE A 106 -5.76 -8.53 10.48
CA ILE A 106 -6.59 -8.28 9.29
C ILE A 106 -8.05 -8.68 9.51
N ARG A 107 -8.30 -9.74 10.25
CA ARG A 107 -9.65 -10.19 10.57
C ARG A 107 -10.40 -9.16 11.41
N GLU A 108 -9.71 -8.61 12.40
CA GLU A 108 -10.27 -7.55 13.25
C GLU A 108 -10.59 -6.32 12.43
N ARG A 109 -9.69 -5.92 11.54
CA ARG A 109 -9.92 -4.76 10.67
C ARG A 109 -11.07 -4.96 9.70
N LEU A 110 -11.24 -6.17 9.17
CA LEU A 110 -12.38 -6.50 8.33
C LEU A 110 -13.69 -6.39 9.11
N SER A 111 -13.70 -6.89 10.33
CA SER A 111 -14.89 -6.82 11.20
C SER A 111 -15.26 -5.38 11.52
N LEU A 112 -14.28 -4.56 11.84
CA LEU A 112 -14.48 -3.12 12.12
C LEU A 112 -14.99 -2.40 10.87
N ARG A 113 -14.47 -2.72 9.70
CA ARG A 113 -14.93 -2.14 8.44
C ARG A 113 -16.40 -2.48 8.20
N ASN A 114 -16.77 -3.73 8.37
CA ASN A 114 -18.15 -4.17 8.17
C ASN A 114 -19.08 -3.52 9.18
N PHE A 115 -18.66 -3.43 10.43
CA PHE A 115 -19.42 -2.76 11.48
C PHE A 115 -19.63 -1.27 11.16
N ASN A 116 -18.59 -0.58 10.72
CA ASN A 116 -18.68 0.82 10.35
C ASN A 116 -19.59 1.06 9.16
N LEU A 117 -19.61 0.14 8.19
CA LEU A 117 -20.52 0.21 7.06
C LEU A 117 -21.98 0.08 7.51
N GLU A 118 -22.24 -0.85 8.41
CA GLU A 118 -23.58 -1.02 8.98
C GLU A 118 -24.06 0.23 9.72
N LEU A 119 -23.19 0.82 10.53
CA LEU A 119 -23.47 2.07 11.22
C LEU A 119 -23.79 3.20 10.24
N TYR A 120 -23.03 3.28 9.18
CA TYR A 120 -23.21 4.30 8.15
C TYR A 120 -24.56 4.12 7.43
N GLU A 121 -24.90 2.89 7.07
CA GLU A 121 -26.16 2.56 6.42
C GLU A 121 -27.36 2.85 7.33
N ASN A 122 -27.18 2.75 8.64
CA ASN A 122 -28.20 3.05 9.63
C ASN A 122 -28.26 4.53 10.02
N GLY A 123 -27.52 5.39 9.32
CA GLY A 123 -27.52 6.83 9.54
C GLY A 123 -26.66 7.30 10.71
N LEU A 124 -25.91 6.40 11.30
CA LEU A 124 -24.97 6.75 12.34
C LEU A 124 -23.61 7.02 11.69
N LYS A 125 -23.28 8.29 11.53
CA LYS A 125 -21.95 8.67 11.02
C LYS A 125 -20.92 8.37 12.08
N GLY A 126 -20.13 7.34 11.86
CA GLY A 126 -18.93 7.11 12.65
C GLY A 126 -17.97 8.28 12.44
N ASP A 127 -17.21 8.60 13.47
CA ASP A 127 -16.18 9.62 13.36
C ASP A 127 -15.27 9.29 12.21
N THR A 128 -15.33 10.09 11.18
CA THR A 128 -14.37 10.01 10.13
C THR A 128 -13.02 10.39 10.71
N THR A 129 -12.10 9.51 10.55
CA THR A 129 -10.69 9.67 10.81
C THR A 129 -10.22 11.10 10.68
N GLY A 130 -9.46 11.55 11.64
CA GLY A 130 -8.79 12.83 11.58
C GLY A 130 -8.02 13.03 10.28
N SER A 131 -7.81 14.28 9.92
CA SER A 131 -7.09 14.64 8.71
C SER A 131 -5.72 13.95 8.65
N PHE A 132 -5.33 13.54 7.46
CA PHE A 132 -4.00 13.02 7.22
C PHE A 132 -2.99 14.16 7.26
N GLY A 133 -2.06 14.12 8.19
CA GLY A 133 -1.10 15.18 8.40
C GLY A 133 0.32 14.68 8.56
N LYS A 134 1.17 15.57 9.07
CA LYS A 134 2.60 15.30 9.24
C LYS A 134 2.87 14.10 10.15
N LYS A 135 2.06 13.92 11.20
CA LYS A 135 2.20 12.79 12.12
C LYS A 135 2.01 11.47 11.39
N GLU A 136 0.94 11.38 10.61
CA GLU A 136 0.61 10.16 9.87
C GLU A 136 1.67 9.86 8.81
N LEU A 137 2.16 10.90 8.14
CA LEU A 137 3.22 10.75 7.15
C LEU A 137 4.51 10.23 7.78
N ASN A 138 4.87 10.72 8.96
CA ASN A 138 6.04 10.25 9.69
C ASN A 138 5.89 8.78 10.13
N LEU A 139 4.70 8.40 10.60
CA LEU A 139 4.40 7.02 10.96
C LEU A 139 4.55 6.09 9.74
N PHE A 140 4.03 6.54 8.60
CA PHE A 140 4.18 5.79 7.36
C PHE A 140 5.66 5.65 6.99
N ALA A 141 6.41 6.75 7.01
CA ALA A 141 7.81 6.75 6.63
C ALA A 141 8.63 5.76 7.47
N ASN A 142 8.42 5.76 8.78
CA ASN A 142 9.14 4.87 9.68
C ASN A 142 8.82 3.40 9.42
N SER A 143 7.55 3.06 9.25
CA SER A 143 7.14 1.69 8.95
C SER A 143 7.61 1.23 7.57
N PHE A 144 7.45 2.08 6.58
CA PHE A 144 7.84 1.77 5.20
C PHE A 144 9.33 1.51 5.12
N ASP A 145 10.14 2.39 5.70
CA ASP A 145 11.59 2.22 5.75
C ASP A 145 11.97 0.89 6.42
N ARG A 146 11.36 0.59 7.55
CA ARG A 146 11.63 -0.65 8.29
C ARG A 146 11.31 -1.87 7.44
N GLU A 147 10.17 -1.90 6.77
CA GLU A 147 9.78 -3.05 5.95
C GLU A 147 10.65 -3.18 4.70
N LEU A 148 11.03 -2.07 4.07
CA LEU A 148 11.96 -2.09 2.95
C LEU A 148 13.33 -2.62 3.37
N GLN A 149 13.84 -2.15 4.51
CA GLN A 149 15.16 -2.61 4.99
C GLN A 149 15.16 -4.09 5.30
N LYS A 150 14.07 -4.63 5.86
CA LYS A 150 13.94 -6.07 6.09
C LYS A 150 14.05 -6.86 4.78
N LYS A 151 13.36 -6.39 3.74
CA LYS A 151 13.37 -7.06 2.43
C LYS A 151 14.74 -6.96 1.77
N LEU A 152 15.37 -5.79 1.82
CA LEU A 152 16.68 -5.59 1.25
C LEU A 152 17.75 -6.45 1.95
N LYS A 153 17.69 -6.53 3.28
CA LYS A 153 18.60 -7.36 4.06
C LYS A 153 18.41 -8.85 3.73
N ARG A 154 17.17 -9.28 3.59
CA ARG A 154 16.85 -10.66 3.22
C ARG A 154 17.39 -10.98 1.83
N ALA A 155 17.23 -10.08 0.88
CA ALA A 155 17.75 -10.26 -0.48
C ALA A 155 19.28 -10.35 -0.48
N ALA A 156 19.97 -9.53 0.31
CA ALA A 156 21.43 -9.58 0.44
C ALA A 156 21.91 -10.90 1.02
N ASN A 157 21.15 -11.50 1.93
CA ASN A 157 21.51 -12.76 2.58
C ASN A 157 21.22 -14.00 1.73
N LYS A 158 20.56 -13.85 0.57
CA LYS A 158 20.25 -14.94 -0.34
C LYS A 158 21.36 -15.28 -1.32
N VAL A 159 22.47 -14.55 -1.26
CA VAL A 159 23.59 -14.77 -2.18
C VAL A 159 24.44 -15.96 -1.71
#